data_c146e45b1b55eb95c0c4dfcb04eb4629
#
_entry.id   c146e45b1b55eb95c0c4dfcb04eb4629
#
_cell.length_a   1.000
_cell.length_b   1.000
_cell.length_c   1.000
_cell.angle_alpha   90.00
_cell.angle_beta   90.00
_cell.angle_gamma   90.00
#
_symmetry.space_group_name_H-M   'P 1'
#
loop_
_entity.id
_entity.type
_entity.pdbx_description
1 polymer ?
#
loop_
_entity_poly.entity_id
_entity_poly.type
_entity_poly.pdbx_seq_one_letter_code
_entity_poly.pdbx_strand_id
1 'polypeptide(L)'
;MSNFIKLSNISKSFTRQKNLKVLKKLTYDFKLGKIYSLMGPSGSGKSTLLNLLSLIDRPSSGIMKYGNKQIDYKNSNYNDVLRANKIGIIYQQDNLLPDFTALENVYLANLAIEKNKEISEIKSKKLLKKVGLSNRIYHYPSELSGGEKQRVSIARALINDPQVILA
;
A
#
# COMPACT_ATOMS: atom_id res chain seq x y z
N MET A 1 14.13 19.48 5.06
CA MET A 1 13.06 18.45 4.95
C MET A 1 13.72 17.16 4.52
N SER A 2 13.56 16.07 5.28
CA SER A 2 14.18 14.79 4.92
C SER A 2 13.41 14.12 3.79
N ASN A 3 14.14 13.61 2.80
CA ASN A 3 13.58 12.76 1.76
C ASN A 3 13.14 11.44 2.39
N PHE A 4 11.90 11.01 2.12
CA PHE A 4 11.39 9.77 2.70
C PHE A 4 11.53 8.59 1.73
N ILE A 5 11.24 8.80 0.44
CA ILE A 5 11.50 7.79 -0.60
C ILE A 5 12.39 8.44 -1.64
N LYS A 6 13.51 7.77 -1.97
CA LYS A 6 14.43 8.21 -3.01
C LYS A 6 14.55 7.15 -4.08
N LEU A 7 14.32 7.54 -5.32
CA LEU A 7 14.51 6.75 -6.52
C LEU A 7 15.74 7.23 -7.26
N SER A 8 16.66 6.33 -7.59
CA SER A 8 17.86 6.66 -8.36
C SER A 8 17.97 5.72 -9.56
N ASN A 9 17.77 6.26 -10.77
CA ASN A 9 17.84 5.54 -12.04
C ASN A 9 16.97 4.27 -12.11
N ILE A 10 15.79 4.31 -11.51
CA ILE A 10 14.85 3.18 -11.49
C ILE A 10 14.38 2.86 -12.91
N SER A 11 14.57 1.62 -13.31
CA SER A 11 14.04 1.10 -14.57
C SER A 11 13.23 -0.17 -14.31
N LYS A 12 12.15 -0.38 -15.08
CA LYS A 12 11.34 -1.59 -15.02
C LYS A 12 11.03 -2.07 -16.44
N SER A 13 11.34 -3.34 -16.69
CA SER A 13 11.03 -4.04 -17.94
C SER A 13 10.34 -5.34 -17.63
N PHE A 14 9.41 -5.75 -18.49
CA PHE A 14 8.74 -7.05 -18.43
C PHE A 14 9.20 -7.93 -19.60
N THR A 15 9.87 -9.03 -19.30
CA THR A 15 10.46 -9.94 -20.30
C THR A 15 9.42 -10.72 -21.09
N ARG A 16 8.26 -11.03 -20.50
CA ARG A 16 7.18 -11.79 -21.14
C ARG A 16 6.53 -11.08 -22.35
N GLN A 17 6.74 -9.78 -22.53
CA GLN A 17 6.19 -8.98 -23.62
C GLN A 17 7.32 -8.25 -24.39
N LYS A 18 8.15 -8.98 -25.11
CA LYS A 18 9.21 -8.41 -25.98
C LYS A 18 10.06 -7.32 -25.28
N ASN A 19 10.49 -7.55 -24.04
CA ASN A 19 11.28 -6.57 -23.26
C ASN A 19 10.65 -5.18 -23.16
N LEU A 20 9.35 -5.12 -22.91
CA LEU A 20 8.64 -3.84 -22.76
C LEU A 20 9.23 -3.03 -21.60
N LYS A 21 9.94 -1.94 -21.92
CA LYS A 21 10.49 -1.00 -20.95
C LYS A 21 9.42 -0.01 -20.51
N VAL A 22 8.86 -0.20 -19.31
CA VAL A 22 7.77 0.62 -18.78
C VAL A 22 8.32 1.84 -18.04
N LEU A 23 9.37 1.67 -17.22
CA LEU A 23 10.06 2.78 -16.56
C LEU A 23 11.51 2.85 -17.06
N LYS A 24 11.98 4.08 -17.35
CA LYS A 24 13.31 4.34 -17.95
C LYS A 24 14.09 5.33 -17.09
N LYS A 25 15.04 4.81 -16.27
CA LYS A 25 15.98 5.60 -15.45
C LYS A 25 15.30 6.73 -14.63
N LEU A 26 14.13 6.42 -14.02
CA LEU A 26 13.42 7.39 -13.21
C LEU A 26 14.23 7.74 -11.96
N THR A 27 14.47 9.02 -11.75
CA THR A 27 15.11 9.57 -10.55
C THR A 27 14.17 10.60 -9.95
N TYR A 28 13.81 10.41 -8.68
CA TYR A 28 12.89 11.31 -7.97
C TYR A 28 13.02 11.16 -6.45
N ASP A 29 12.82 12.26 -5.72
CA ASP A 29 12.85 12.29 -4.26
C ASP A 29 11.48 12.72 -3.72
N PHE A 30 10.78 11.80 -3.05
CA PHE A 30 9.53 12.09 -2.34
C PHE A 30 9.83 12.57 -0.93
N LYS A 31 9.25 13.71 -0.55
CA LYS A 31 9.44 14.34 0.76
C LYS A 31 8.28 14.03 1.68
N LEU A 32 8.54 13.90 2.98
CA LEU A 32 7.48 13.79 3.99
C LEU A 32 6.55 15.00 4.01
N GLY A 33 5.28 14.77 4.33
CA GLY A 33 4.28 15.82 4.46
C GLY A 33 3.88 16.48 3.14
N LYS A 34 4.12 15.82 2.00
CA LYS A 34 3.72 16.31 0.67
C LYS A 34 2.75 15.34 0.02
N ILE A 35 1.85 15.89 -0.79
CA ILE A 35 0.95 15.15 -1.68
C ILE A 35 1.53 15.22 -3.09
N TYR A 36 1.58 14.08 -3.76
CA TYR A 36 2.05 13.95 -5.13
C TYR A 36 0.96 13.37 -6.00
N SER A 37 0.71 13.97 -7.15
CA SER A 37 -0.21 13.43 -8.15
C SER A 37 0.59 12.80 -9.28
N LEU A 38 0.27 11.53 -9.59
CA LEU A 38 0.88 10.80 -10.70
C LEU A 38 -0.09 10.79 -11.89
N MET A 39 0.20 11.60 -12.90
CA MET A 39 -0.65 11.80 -14.07
C MET A 39 -0.04 11.18 -15.32
N GLY A 40 -0.87 10.81 -16.27
CA GLY A 40 -0.45 10.28 -17.57
C GLY A 40 -1.51 9.34 -18.18
N PRO A 41 -1.38 9.03 -19.48
CA PRO A 41 -2.30 8.15 -20.18
C PRO A 41 -2.29 6.71 -19.64
N SER A 42 -3.26 5.90 -20.03
CA SER A 42 -3.23 4.45 -19.73
C SER A 42 -1.96 3.82 -20.30
N GLY A 43 -1.37 2.88 -19.59
CA GLY A 43 -0.13 2.22 -19.99
C GLY A 43 1.16 3.01 -19.76
N SER A 44 1.11 4.24 -19.23
CA SER A 44 2.32 5.05 -18.97
C SER A 44 3.19 4.58 -17.80
N GLY A 45 2.79 3.51 -17.10
CA GLY A 45 3.57 2.92 -16.01
C GLY A 45 3.20 3.41 -14.60
N LYS A 46 2.08 4.13 -14.44
CA LYS A 46 1.62 4.62 -13.12
C LYS A 46 1.47 3.49 -12.10
N SER A 47 0.70 2.47 -12.42
CA SER A 47 0.51 1.30 -11.54
C SER A 47 1.81 0.54 -11.30
N THR A 48 2.70 0.48 -12.31
CA THR A 48 4.03 -0.11 -12.15
C THR A 48 4.85 0.66 -11.13
N LEU A 49 4.84 2.00 -11.19
CA LEU A 49 5.55 2.81 -10.20
C LEU A 49 4.95 2.64 -8.80
N LEU A 50 3.62 2.63 -8.66
CA LEU A 50 2.96 2.39 -7.38
C LEU A 50 3.33 1.01 -6.80
N ASN A 51 3.38 -0.04 -7.63
CA ASN A 51 3.80 -1.37 -7.20
C ASN A 51 5.28 -1.42 -6.75
N LEU A 52 6.16 -0.63 -7.37
CA LEU A 52 7.54 -0.50 -6.90
C LEU A 52 7.59 0.25 -5.57
N LEU A 53 6.90 1.39 -5.46
CA LEU A 53 6.84 2.19 -4.23
C LEU A 53 6.22 1.42 -3.07
N SER A 54 5.27 0.54 -3.33
CA SER A 54 4.66 -0.32 -2.31
C SER A 54 5.48 -1.56 -1.94
N LEU A 55 6.64 -1.77 -2.57
CA LEU A 55 7.48 -2.97 -2.39
C LEU A 55 6.76 -4.30 -2.74
N ILE A 56 5.71 -4.26 -3.55
CA ILE A 56 5.04 -5.45 -4.11
C ILE A 56 5.84 -6.01 -5.27
N ASP A 57 6.45 -5.12 -6.06
CA ASP A 57 7.31 -5.48 -7.18
C ASP A 57 8.72 -4.90 -6.99
N ARG A 58 9.68 -5.39 -7.77
CA ARG A 58 11.08 -4.94 -7.77
C ARG A 58 11.45 -4.28 -9.09
N PRO A 59 12.29 -3.25 -9.09
CA PRO A 59 12.82 -2.67 -10.32
C PRO A 59 13.73 -3.68 -11.04
N SER A 60 13.87 -3.52 -12.35
CA SER A 60 14.85 -4.28 -13.13
C SER A 60 16.27 -3.74 -12.90
N SER A 61 16.41 -2.44 -12.63
CA SER A 61 17.67 -1.79 -12.27
C SER A 61 17.41 -0.47 -11.53
N GLY A 62 18.45 0.08 -10.91
CA GLY A 62 18.40 1.29 -10.10
C GLY A 62 18.32 1.00 -8.61
N ILE A 63 18.29 2.05 -7.81
CA ILE A 63 18.32 1.98 -6.34
C ILE A 63 17.12 2.72 -5.79
N MET A 64 16.40 2.08 -4.86
CA MET A 64 15.36 2.71 -4.06
C MET A 64 15.77 2.76 -2.59
N LYS A 65 15.51 3.88 -1.93
CA LYS A 65 15.71 4.04 -0.48
C LYS A 65 14.41 4.47 0.18
N TYR A 66 14.17 3.94 1.39
CA TYR A 66 13.17 4.42 2.33
C TYR A 66 13.91 5.04 3.53
N GLY A 67 13.71 6.34 3.75
CA GLY A 67 14.56 7.11 4.66
C GLY A 67 16.03 7.03 4.21
N ASN A 68 16.89 6.65 5.13
CA ASN A 68 18.32 6.48 4.84
C ASN A 68 18.68 5.05 4.41
N LYS A 69 17.73 4.10 4.43
CA LYS A 69 18.02 2.69 4.16
C LYS A 69 17.71 2.31 2.72
N GLN A 70 18.70 1.72 2.06
CA GLN A 70 18.51 1.15 0.74
C GLN A 70 17.69 -0.15 0.83
N ILE A 71 16.74 -0.32 -0.11
CA ILE A 71 15.95 -1.54 -0.22
C ILE A 71 16.79 -2.66 -0.80
N ASP A 72 16.90 -3.75 -0.05
CA ASP A 72 17.46 -5.01 -0.54
C ASP A 72 16.31 -5.96 -0.93
N TYR A 73 16.09 -6.12 -2.23
CA TYR A 73 15.02 -6.97 -2.75
C TYR A 73 15.24 -8.48 -2.54
N LYS A 74 16.40 -8.88 -2.03
CA LYS A 74 16.67 -10.27 -1.63
C LYS A 74 16.16 -10.55 -0.21
N ASN A 75 16.02 -9.52 0.61
CA ASN A 75 15.51 -9.63 1.97
C ASN A 75 14.00 -9.39 2.02
N SER A 76 13.21 -10.43 1.64
CA SER A 76 11.75 -10.34 1.62
C SER A 76 11.17 -10.01 2.99
N ASN A 77 11.63 -10.65 4.07
CA ASN A 77 11.13 -10.43 5.43
C ASN A 77 11.25 -8.96 5.87
N TYR A 78 12.39 -8.33 5.60
CA TYR A 78 12.56 -6.91 5.90
C TYR A 78 11.61 -6.02 5.10
N ASN A 79 11.45 -6.31 3.81
CA ASN A 79 10.57 -5.54 2.94
C ASN A 79 9.09 -5.70 3.33
N ASP A 80 8.68 -6.89 3.76
CA ASP A 80 7.33 -7.17 4.23
C ASP A 80 7.02 -6.41 5.53
N VAL A 81 7.96 -6.42 6.49
CA VAL A 81 7.86 -5.64 7.73
C VAL A 81 7.84 -4.14 7.43
N LEU A 82 8.67 -3.65 6.52
CA LEU A 82 8.68 -2.25 6.11
C LEU A 82 7.35 -1.85 5.47
N ARG A 83 6.81 -2.68 4.56
CA ARG A 83 5.52 -2.46 3.92
C ARG A 83 4.40 -2.40 4.94
N ALA A 84 4.31 -3.40 5.82
CA ALA A 84 3.27 -3.48 6.83
C ALA A 84 3.29 -2.27 7.79
N ASN A 85 4.47 -1.79 8.18
CA ASN A 85 4.61 -0.70 9.15
C ASN A 85 4.54 0.70 8.56
N LYS A 86 4.92 0.88 7.28
CA LYS A 86 5.19 2.23 6.75
C LYS A 86 4.34 2.60 5.55
N ILE A 87 3.67 1.64 4.91
CA ILE A 87 3.00 1.87 3.64
C ILE A 87 1.53 1.44 3.74
N GLY A 88 0.61 2.36 3.55
CA GLY A 88 -0.80 2.08 3.32
C GLY A 88 -1.10 2.08 1.83
N ILE A 89 -1.82 1.06 1.35
CA ILE A 89 -2.19 0.96 -0.05
C ILE A 89 -3.71 0.96 -0.17
N ILE A 90 -4.24 1.90 -0.96
CA ILE A 90 -5.65 1.97 -1.32
C ILE A 90 -5.76 1.62 -2.79
N TYR A 91 -6.34 0.47 -3.10
CA TYR A 91 -6.49 0.01 -4.48
C TYR A 91 -7.71 0.64 -5.15
N GLN A 92 -7.67 0.77 -6.46
CA GLN A 92 -8.81 1.21 -7.29
C GLN A 92 -10.01 0.24 -7.14
N GLN A 93 -9.76 -1.06 -7.14
CA GLN A 93 -10.70 -2.07 -6.68
C GLN A 93 -10.40 -2.32 -5.20
N ASP A 94 -11.43 -2.43 -4.38
CA ASP A 94 -11.29 -2.53 -2.92
C ASP A 94 -10.40 -3.71 -2.44
N ASN A 95 -10.32 -4.78 -3.24
CA ASN A 95 -9.53 -5.99 -2.96
C ASN A 95 -9.77 -6.51 -1.53
N LEU A 96 -11.03 -6.47 -1.07
CA LEU A 96 -11.40 -7.04 0.20
C LEU A 96 -11.41 -8.57 0.11
N LEU A 97 -11.08 -9.21 1.21
CA LEU A 97 -11.18 -10.66 1.36
C LEU A 97 -12.67 -11.01 1.49
N PRO A 98 -13.28 -11.75 0.55
CA PRO A 98 -14.73 -11.93 0.49
C PRO A 98 -15.29 -12.75 1.65
N ASP A 99 -14.49 -13.67 2.20
CA ASP A 99 -14.87 -14.58 3.28
C ASP A 99 -14.66 -13.97 4.67
N PHE A 100 -14.27 -12.70 4.74
CA PHE A 100 -14.00 -11.98 5.98
C PHE A 100 -14.87 -10.74 6.08
N THR A 101 -15.39 -10.49 7.28
CA THR A 101 -16.16 -9.27 7.59
C THR A 101 -15.35 -8.00 7.39
N ALA A 102 -16.00 -6.83 7.40
CA ALA A 102 -15.32 -5.54 7.36
C ALA A 102 -14.30 -5.39 8.50
N LEU A 103 -14.65 -5.85 9.71
CA LEU A 103 -13.75 -5.82 10.86
C LEU A 103 -12.51 -6.70 10.60
N GLU A 104 -12.71 -7.91 10.13
CA GLU A 104 -11.64 -8.87 9.85
C GLU A 104 -10.72 -8.39 8.75
N ASN A 105 -11.25 -7.83 7.68
CA ASN A 105 -10.46 -7.22 6.62
C ASN A 105 -9.52 -6.13 7.13
N VAL A 106 -9.89 -5.40 8.18
CA VAL A 106 -9.04 -4.35 8.76
C VAL A 106 -8.07 -4.92 9.78
N TYR A 107 -8.52 -5.77 10.74
CA TYR A 107 -7.62 -6.23 11.78
C TYR A 107 -6.56 -7.21 11.27
N LEU A 108 -6.84 -8.00 10.24
CA LEU A 108 -5.86 -8.90 9.62
C LEU A 108 -4.62 -8.14 9.13
N ALA A 109 -4.80 -6.94 8.58
CA ALA A 109 -3.68 -6.08 8.19
C ALA A 109 -2.86 -5.60 9.40
N ASN A 110 -3.49 -5.41 10.56
CA ASN A 110 -2.79 -5.04 11.79
C ASN A 110 -2.08 -6.23 12.44
N LEU A 111 -2.63 -7.44 12.34
CA LEU A 111 -2.01 -8.67 12.88
C LEU A 111 -0.63 -8.98 12.25
N ALA A 112 -0.34 -8.44 11.08
CA ALA A 112 0.99 -8.54 10.48
C ALA A 112 2.09 -7.89 11.35
N ILE A 113 1.70 -6.99 12.26
CA ILE A 113 2.61 -6.24 13.15
C ILE A 113 2.27 -6.53 14.62
N GLU A 114 0.99 -6.32 14.98
CA GLU A 114 0.46 -6.54 16.33
C GLU A 114 0.02 -8.00 16.46
N LYS A 115 0.68 -8.74 17.34
CA LYS A 115 0.40 -10.17 17.52
C LYS A 115 -0.84 -10.44 18.39
N ASN A 116 -1.38 -9.42 19.05
CA ASN A 116 -2.56 -9.54 19.90
C ASN A 116 -3.83 -9.22 19.09
N LYS A 117 -4.68 -10.25 18.93
CA LYS A 117 -5.93 -10.14 18.18
C LYS A 117 -6.90 -9.13 18.81
N GLU A 118 -7.04 -9.14 20.13
CA GLU A 118 -7.97 -8.25 20.84
C GLU A 118 -7.60 -6.77 20.65
N ILE A 119 -6.31 -6.45 20.75
CA ILE A 119 -5.79 -5.09 20.49
C ILE A 119 -6.10 -4.69 19.05
N SER A 120 -5.85 -5.60 18.09
CA SER A 120 -6.11 -5.37 16.68
C SER A 120 -7.59 -5.14 16.39
N GLU A 121 -8.49 -5.89 17.01
CA GLU A 121 -9.93 -5.70 16.87
C GLU A 121 -10.40 -4.37 17.45
N ILE A 122 -9.95 -3.99 18.65
CA ILE A 122 -10.28 -2.70 19.26
C ILE A 122 -9.85 -1.53 18.38
N LYS A 123 -8.61 -1.59 17.88
CA LYS A 123 -8.07 -0.56 16.96
C LYS A 123 -8.88 -0.47 15.68
N SER A 124 -9.25 -1.61 15.12
CA SER A 124 -10.04 -1.70 13.88
C SER A 124 -11.46 -1.18 14.05
N LYS A 125 -12.14 -1.52 15.15
CA LYS A 125 -13.48 -0.99 15.48
C LYS A 125 -13.46 0.54 15.58
N LYS A 126 -12.44 1.10 16.26
CA LYS A 126 -12.26 2.56 16.35
C LYS A 126 -12.08 3.20 14.97
N LEU A 127 -11.30 2.57 14.10
CA LEU A 127 -11.03 3.11 12.77
C LEU A 127 -12.23 3.00 11.84
N LEU A 128 -12.93 1.86 11.84
CA LEU A 128 -14.18 1.67 11.10
C LEU A 128 -15.25 2.68 11.53
N LYS A 129 -15.34 3.00 12.84
CA LYS A 129 -16.21 4.08 13.34
C LYS A 129 -15.81 5.43 12.74
N LYS A 130 -14.52 5.76 12.67
CA LYS A 130 -14.02 7.02 12.09
C LYS A 130 -14.40 7.17 10.61
N VAL A 131 -14.47 6.07 9.85
CA VAL A 131 -14.90 6.10 8.44
C VAL A 131 -16.41 5.92 8.26
N GLY A 132 -17.21 5.99 9.35
CA GLY A 132 -18.67 5.96 9.30
C GLY A 132 -19.27 4.57 9.06
N LEU A 133 -18.60 3.50 9.51
CA LEU A 133 -19.03 2.11 9.32
C LEU A 133 -19.40 1.40 10.65
N SER A 134 -19.79 2.14 11.69
CA SER A 134 -20.12 1.56 13.01
C SER A 134 -21.15 0.43 12.93
N ASN A 135 -22.17 0.55 12.08
CA ASN A 135 -23.25 -0.42 11.93
C ASN A 135 -22.97 -1.48 10.85
N ARG A 136 -21.76 -1.48 10.28
CA ARG A 136 -21.35 -2.37 9.17
C ARG A 136 -20.13 -3.23 9.50
N ILE A 137 -19.63 -3.17 10.73
CA ILE A 137 -18.38 -3.81 11.13
C ILE A 137 -18.38 -5.34 10.95
N TYR A 138 -19.52 -5.99 11.06
CA TYR A 138 -19.68 -7.45 10.93
C TYR A 138 -20.26 -7.88 9.58
N HIS A 139 -20.48 -6.96 8.64
CA HIS A 139 -20.95 -7.28 7.30
C HIS A 139 -19.80 -7.81 6.43
N TYR A 140 -20.14 -8.77 5.59
CA TYR A 140 -19.25 -9.27 4.54
C TYR A 140 -19.19 -8.31 3.35
N PRO A 141 -18.14 -8.36 2.54
CA PRO A 141 -18.05 -7.49 1.36
C PRO A 141 -19.26 -7.58 0.41
N SER A 142 -19.89 -8.74 0.29
CA SER A 142 -21.09 -8.94 -0.52
C SER A 142 -22.30 -8.12 -0.05
N GLU A 143 -22.34 -7.75 1.22
CA GLU A 143 -23.42 -7.00 1.87
C GLU A 143 -23.18 -5.50 1.91
N LEU A 144 -22.00 -5.05 1.45
CA LEU A 144 -21.57 -3.66 1.47
C LEU A 144 -21.74 -3.01 0.09
N SER A 145 -22.19 -1.76 0.07
CA SER A 145 -22.15 -0.92 -1.14
C SER A 145 -20.71 -0.64 -1.57
N GLY A 146 -20.50 -0.24 -2.82
CA GLY A 146 -19.17 0.08 -3.35
C GLY A 146 -18.46 1.15 -2.51
N GLY A 147 -19.18 2.19 -2.08
CA GLY A 147 -18.63 3.23 -1.21
C GLY A 147 -18.28 2.72 0.20
N GLU A 148 -19.04 1.76 0.75
CA GLU A 148 -18.72 1.13 2.04
C GLU A 148 -17.48 0.24 1.92
N LYS A 149 -17.37 -0.56 0.86
CA LYS A 149 -16.15 -1.35 0.55
C LYS A 149 -14.91 -0.48 0.45
N GLN A 150 -15.02 0.64 -0.26
CA GLN A 150 -13.91 1.60 -0.37
C GLN A 150 -13.51 2.16 0.99
N ARG A 151 -14.46 2.49 1.87
CA ARG A 151 -14.15 2.95 3.24
C ARG A 151 -13.50 1.85 4.10
N VAL A 152 -13.88 0.58 3.94
CA VAL A 152 -13.17 -0.55 4.58
C VAL A 152 -11.74 -0.64 4.07
N SER A 153 -11.52 -0.52 2.75
CA SER A 153 -10.17 -0.52 2.15
C SER A 153 -9.31 0.64 2.66
N ILE A 154 -9.89 1.83 2.82
CA ILE A 154 -9.21 2.98 3.44
C ILE A 154 -8.84 2.68 4.90
N ALA A 155 -9.77 2.15 5.69
CA ALA A 155 -9.49 1.76 7.08
C ALA A 155 -8.37 0.72 7.15
N ARG A 156 -8.39 -0.30 6.28
CA ARG A 156 -7.33 -1.30 6.18
C ARG A 156 -5.97 -0.69 5.86
N ALA A 157 -5.93 0.30 4.96
CA ALA A 157 -4.68 0.97 4.60
C ALA A 157 -4.11 1.82 5.76
N LEU A 158 -4.97 2.35 6.63
CA LEU A 158 -4.60 3.27 7.71
C LEU A 158 -4.34 2.59 9.06
N ILE A 159 -4.70 1.32 9.24
CA ILE A 159 -4.70 0.66 10.55
C ILE A 159 -3.32 0.65 11.25
N ASN A 160 -2.25 0.63 10.47
CA ASN A 160 -0.87 0.57 10.95
C ASN A 160 -0.20 1.95 11.03
N ASP A 161 -0.96 3.04 10.97
CA ASP A 161 -0.47 4.43 11.02
C ASP A 161 0.69 4.67 10.02
N PRO A 162 0.48 4.39 8.71
CA PRO A 162 1.53 4.42 7.72
C PRO A 162 2.12 5.82 7.53
N GLN A 163 3.39 5.88 7.15
CA GLN A 163 4.07 7.14 6.81
C GLN A 163 3.86 7.56 5.34
N VAL A 164 3.44 6.61 4.51
CA VAL A 164 3.10 6.83 3.09
C VAL A 164 1.77 6.17 2.80
N ILE A 165 0.91 6.88 2.08
CA ILE A 165 -0.32 6.33 1.50
C ILE A 165 -0.17 6.38 -0.02
N LEU A 166 -0.38 5.24 -0.66
CA LEU A 166 -0.43 5.06 -2.10
C LEU A 166 -1.88 4.77 -2.50
N ALA A 167 -2.49 5.62 -3.37
CA ALA A 167 -3.87 5.52 -3.79
C ALA A 167 -4.00 5.60 -5.32
#